data_e7fb03c961caf1f92cdd5c33eab5eff6
#
_entry.id   e7fb03c961caf1f92cdd5c33eab5eff6
#
_cell.length_a   1.000
_cell.length_b   1.000
_cell.length_c   1.000
_cell.angle_alpha   90.00
_cell.angle_beta   90.00
_cell.angle_gamma   90.00
#
_symmetry.space_group_name_H-M   'P 1'
#
loop_
_entity.id
_entity.type
_entity.pdbx_description
1 polymer ?
#
loop_
_entity_poly.entity_id
_entity_poly.type
_entity_poly.pdbx_seq_one_letter_code
_entity_poly.pdbx_strand_id
1 'polypeptide(L)'
;EILFLEGYLWDEGKPKKAFEKAINNSNKVAMSLSDLFCVERHKSNFLDLVRNNLDITFANEQEIMSLIDAKRFEDVIEFSQKINKLIVITRGEKGALAIKNNEVVECSAKRNLKILDLTGAGDLFAGGFLHGYINGKTLKESLEKGTELSSKIIQTIGARLNL
;
A
#
# COMPACT_ATOMS: atom_id res chain seq x y z
N GLU A 1 -3.14 -13.50 11.73
CA GLU A 1 -2.90 -13.64 10.29
C GLU A 1 -3.55 -12.46 9.54
N ILE A 2 -2.92 -12.03 8.44
CA ILE A 2 -3.42 -10.98 7.55
C ILE A 2 -3.50 -11.58 6.15
N LEU A 3 -4.67 -11.47 5.50
CA LEU A 3 -4.82 -11.71 4.07
C LEU A 3 -4.23 -10.51 3.33
N PHE A 4 -3.30 -10.74 2.41
CA PHE A 4 -2.79 -9.70 1.51
C PHE A 4 -3.29 -9.93 0.09
N LEU A 5 -3.87 -8.91 -0.51
CA LEU A 5 -4.46 -8.91 -1.84
C LEU A 5 -3.79 -7.87 -2.74
N GLU A 6 -3.81 -8.12 -4.05
CA GLU A 6 -3.28 -7.21 -5.05
C GLU A 6 -4.33 -6.77 -6.06
N GLY A 7 -4.39 -5.48 -6.34
CA GLY A 7 -5.34 -4.89 -7.26
C GLY A 7 -5.26 -5.44 -8.68
N TYR A 8 -4.08 -5.91 -9.10
CA TYR A 8 -3.91 -6.58 -10.39
C TYR A 8 -4.81 -7.81 -10.59
N LEU A 9 -5.16 -8.48 -9.50
CA LEU A 9 -5.96 -9.70 -9.54
C LEU A 9 -7.47 -9.42 -9.46
N TRP A 10 -7.88 -8.14 -9.35
CA TRP A 10 -9.28 -7.74 -9.33
C TRP A 10 -9.82 -7.64 -10.76
N ASP A 11 -10.28 -8.75 -11.31
CA ASP A 11 -10.97 -8.81 -12.60
C ASP A 11 -12.35 -9.44 -12.47
N GLU A 12 -13.25 -9.12 -13.40
CA GLU A 12 -14.61 -9.63 -13.40
C GLU A 12 -14.65 -11.16 -13.51
N GLY A 13 -15.69 -11.77 -12.93
CA GLY A 13 -15.93 -13.21 -12.95
C GLY A 13 -15.26 -13.96 -11.80
N LYS A 14 -14.47 -14.99 -12.10
CA LYS A 14 -13.85 -15.87 -11.10
C LYS A 14 -12.87 -15.17 -10.17
N PRO A 15 -11.97 -14.28 -10.65
CA PRO A 15 -11.04 -13.56 -9.77
C PRO A 15 -11.78 -12.73 -8.73
N LYS A 16 -12.77 -11.92 -9.14
CA LYS A 16 -13.57 -11.10 -8.21
C LYS A 16 -14.27 -11.94 -7.15
N LYS A 17 -14.89 -13.06 -7.54
CA LYS A 17 -15.51 -14.00 -6.58
C LYS A 17 -14.50 -14.59 -5.60
N ALA A 18 -13.27 -14.86 -6.05
CA ALA A 18 -12.20 -15.35 -5.17
C ALA A 18 -11.79 -14.29 -4.13
N PHE A 19 -11.68 -13.02 -4.54
CA PHE A 19 -11.44 -11.89 -3.63
C PHE A 19 -12.54 -11.77 -2.57
N GLU A 20 -13.81 -11.72 -3.00
CA GLU A 20 -14.97 -11.62 -2.11
C GLU A 20 -14.99 -12.77 -1.10
N LYS A 21 -14.73 -13.99 -1.57
CA LYS A 21 -14.65 -15.18 -0.70
C LYS A 21 -13.49 -15.06 0.29
N ALA A 22 -12.31 -14.62 -0.15
CA ALA A 22 -11.14 -14.48 0.69
C ALA A 22 -11.35 -13.41 1.77
N ILE A 23 -11.90 -12.24 1.40
CA ILE A 23 -12.25 -11.16 2.32
C ILE A 23 -13.23 -11.65 3.39
N ASN A 24 -14.32 -12.31 2.98
CA ASN A 24 -15.36 -12.78 3.89
C ASN A 24 -14.89 -13.88 4.88
N ASN A 25 -13.78 -14.53 4.60
CA ASN A 25 -13.21 -15.59 5.45
C ASN A 25 -11.93 -15.16 6.18
N SER A 26 -11.61 -13.88 6.19
CA SER A 26 -10.40 -13.34 6.81
C SER A 26 -10.70 -12.36 7.91
N ASN A 27 -9.95 -12.46 9.02
CA ASN A 27 -10.13 -11.57 10.17
C ASN A 27 -9.50 -10.18 9.94
N LYS A 28 -8.49 -10.10 9.09
CA LYS A 28 -7.80 -8.86 8.75
C LYS A 28 -7.34 -8.90 7.29
N VAL A 29 -7.66 -7.85 6.56
CA VAL A 29 -7.42 -7.76 5.12
C VAL A 29 -6.55 -6.55 4.81
N ALA A 30 -5.44 -6.79 4.11
CA ALA A 30 -4.59 -5.77 3.52
C ALA A 30 -4.65 -5.87 1.99
N MET A 31 -4.61 -4.76 1.29
CA MET A 31 -4.58 -4.73 -0.16
C MET A 31 -3.64 -3.66 -0.68
N SER A 32 -2.88 -3.98 -1.72
CA SER A 32 -2.21 -3.00 -2.57
C SER A 32 -3.13 -2.57 -3.71
N LEU A 33 -3.20 -1.26 -3.98
CA LEU A 33 -3.91 -0.75 -5.17
C LEU A 33 -3.19 -1.10 -6.48
N SER A 34 -1.93 -1.48 -6.38
CA SER A 34 -1.05 -2.07 -7.39
C SER A 34 -0.57 -1.14 -8.48
N ASP A 35 -1.46 -0.44 -9.18
CA ASP A 35 -1.09 0.49 -10.25
C ASP A 35 -2.23 1.48 -10.53
N LEU A 36 -1.88 2.64 -11.11
CA LEU A 36 -2.83 3.68 -11.45
C LEU A 36 -3.92 3.18 -12.42
N PHE A 37 -3.55 2.35 -13.40
CA PHE A 37 -4.54 1.81 -14.34
C PHE A 37 -5.54 0.84 -13.66
N CYS A 38 -5.12 0.11 -12.63
CA CYS A 38 -6.03 -0.72 -11.82
C CYS A 38 -7.03 0.16 -11.09
N VAL A 39 -6.55 1.26 -10.48
CA VAL A 39 -7.39 2.24 -9.80
C VAL A 39 -8.40 2.86 -10.75
N GLU A 40 -7.97 3.33 -11.93
CA GLU A 40 -8.85 3.95 -12.91
C GLU A 40 -9.91 2.98 -13.43
N ARG A 41 -9.52 1.73 -13.70
CA ARG A 41 -10.42 0.67 -14.18
C ARG A 41 -11.47 0.27 -13.16
N HIS A 42 -11.09 0.18 -11.88
CA HIS A 42 -11.90 -0.39 -10.82
C HIS A 42 -12.25 0.60 -9.70
N LYS A 43 -12.21 1.90 -10.00
CA LYS A 43 -12.28 2.99 -9.03
C LYS A 43 -13.38 2.86 -7.99
N SER A 44 -14.62 2.67 -8.43
CA SER A 44 -15.76 2.55 -7.51
C SER A 44 -15.66 1.32 -6.60
N ASN A 45 -15.22 0.19 -7.14
CA ASN A 45 -15.01 -1.03 -6.38
C ASN A 45 -13.88 -0.87 -5.35
N PHE A 46 -12.74 -0.31 -5.76
CA PHE A 46 -11.60 -0.09 -4.87
C PHE A 46 -11.92 0.91 -3.77
N LEU A 47 -12.65 1.97 -4.10
CA LEU A 47 -13.09 2.94 -3.10
C LEU A 47 -14.03 2.31 -2.06
N ASP A 48 -14.93 1.44 -2.50
CA ASP A 48 -15.81 0.68 -1.59
C ASP A 48 -15.01 -0.29 -0.71
N LEU A 49 -14.07 -1.04 -1.28
CA LEU A 49 -13.19 -1.93 -0.53
C LEU A 49 -12.39 -1.17 0.54
N VAL A 50 -11.76 -0.06 0.16
CA VAL A 50 -10.97 0.77 1.08
C VAL A 50 -11.81 1.31 2.23
N ARG A 51 -13.05 1.70 1.98
CA ARG A 51 -13.96 2.22 3.01
C ARG A 51 -14.51 1.14 3.92
N ASN A 52 -14.88 -0.02 3.38
CA ASN A 52 -15.75 -0.96 4.06
C ASN A 52 -15.11 -2.31 4.39
N ASN A 53 -14.16 -2.79 3.59
CA ASN A 53 -13.69 -4.17 3.67
C ASN A 53 -12.21 -4.32 4.07
N LEU A 54 -11.38 -3.34 3.76
CA LEU A 54 -9.95 -3.41 4.05
C LEU A 54 -9.63 -2.84 5.43
N ASP A 55 -8.70 -3.46 6.12
CA ASP A 55 -8.09 -2.94 7.36
C ASP A 55 -6.84 -2.12 7.06
N ILE A 56 -6.10 -2.51 6.01
CA ILE A 56 -4.86 -1.85 5.58
C ILE A 56 -4.89 -1.68 4.06
N THR A 57 -4.63 -0.48 3.59
CA THR A 57 -4.47 -0.18 2.15
C THR A 57 -3.05 0.32 1.89
N PHE A 58 -2.39 -0.28 0.90
CA PHE A 58 -1.12 0.19 0.36
C PHE A 58 -1.37 0.88 -0.98
N ALA A 59 -0.80 2.05 -1.15
CA ALA A 59 -0.88 2.81 -2.40
C ALA A 59 0.38 3.69 -2.58
N ASN A 60 0.65 4.11 -3.81
CA ASN A 60 1.50 5.28 -4.01
C ASN A 60 0.67 6.57 -4.01
N GLU A 61 1.35 7.73 -4.00
CA GLU A 61 0.71 9.05 -3.96
C GLU A 61 -0.28 9.23 -5.13
N GLN A 62 0.07 8.79 -6.34
CA GLN A 62 -0.77 8.94 -7.53
C GLN A 62 -2.01 8.03 -7.48
N GLU A 63 -1.86 6.80 -7.06
CA GLU A 63 -2.94 5.83 -6.92
C GLU A 63 -4.01 6.31 -5.95
N ILE A 64 -3.60 6.71 -4.74
CA ILE A 64 -4.56 7.15 -3.71
C ILE A 64 -5.23 8.48 -4.09
N MET A 65 -4.49 9.41 -4.71
CA MET A 65 -5.07 10.65 -5.21
C MET A 65 -6.09 10.39 -6.31
N SER A 66 -5.78 9.51 -7.26
CA SER A 66 -6.71 9.11 -8.32
C SER A 66 -7.96 8.42 -7.76
N LEU A 67 -7.78 7.54 -6.77
CA LEU A 67 -8.90 6.80 -6.16
C LEU A 67 -9.98 7.72 -5.60
N ILE A 68 -9.58 8.82 -4.96
CA ILE A 68 -10.51 9.72 -4.27
C ILE A 68 -10.74 11.06 -5.00
N ASP A 69 -10.25 11.20 -6.23
CA ASP A 69 -10.28 12.48 -6.99
C ASP A 69 -9.64 13.66 -6.24
N ALA A 70 -8.60 13.38 -5.46
CA ALA A 70 -7.89 14.40 -4.69
C ALA A 70 -7.16 15.37 -5.62
N LYS A 71 -7.26 16.66 -5.33
CA LYS A 71 -6.51 17.71 -6.03
C LYS A 71 -5.19 18.04 -5.32
N ARG A 72 -5.13 17.84 -4.02
CA ARG A 72 -3.98 18.09 -3.17
C ARG A 72 -3.76 16.89 -2.25
N PHE A 73 -2.55 16.72 -1.79
CA PHE A 73 -2.21 15.60 -0.89
C PHE A 73 -2.89 15.71 0.49
N GLU A 74 -3.19 16.93 0.92
CA GLU A 74 -3.97 17.20 2.15
C GLU A 74 -5.35 16.55 2.10
N ASP A 75 -5.98 16.49 0.94
CA ASP A 75 -7.28 15.84 0.74
C ASP A 75 -7.19 14.32 1.03
N VAL A 76 -6.01 13.70 0.72
CA VAL A 76 -5.73 12.29 1.02
C VAL A 76 -5.60 12.07 2.54
N ILE A 77 -4.92 12.98 3.24
CA ILE A 77 -4.77 12.91 4.70
C ILE A 77 -6.13 13.00 5.36
N GLU A 78 -6.94 13.98 4.98
CA GLU A 78 -8.30 14.15 5.52
C GLU A 78 -9.20 12.93 5.26
N PHE A 79 -9.17 12.39 4.05
CA PHE A 79 -9.91 11.17 3.70
C PHE A 79 -9.48 10.00 4.59
N SER A 80 -8.17 9.79 4.70
CA SER A 80 -7.60 8.66 5.46
C SER A 80 -7.94 8.73 6.96
N GLN A 81 -7.94 9.93 7.53
CA GLN A 81 -8.33 10.15 8.92
C GLN A 81 -9.82 9.84 9.18
N LYS A 82 -10.69 10.15 8.19
CA LYS A 82 -12.14 9.96 8.31
C LYS A 82 -12.58 8.50 8.24
N ILE A 83 -11.88 7.64 7.51
CA ILE A 83 -12.33 6.26 7.28
C ILE A 83 -11.94 5.27 8.40
N ASN A 84 -11.13 5.70 9.37
CA ASN A 84 -10.70 4.88 10.52
C ASN A 84 -10.04 3.54 10.11
N LYS A 85 -9.28 3.55 9.02
CA LYS A 85 -8.51 2.42 8.49
C LYS A 85 -7.02 2.80 8.44
N LEU A 86 -6.15 1.80 8.32
CA LEU A 86 -4.72 2.07 8.13
C LEU A 86 -4.43 2.27 6.64
N ILE A 87 -4.04 3.47 6.26
CA ILE A 87 -3.60 3.79 4.90
C ILE A 87 -2.09 4.01 4.92
N VAL A 88 -1.38 3.27 4.08
CA VAL A 88 0.08 3.32 3.96
C VAL A 88 0.44 3.78 2.56
N ILE A 89 1.14 4.90 2.45
CA ILE A 89 1.35 5.59 1.17
C ILE A 89 2.84 5.77 0.92
N THR A 90 3.32 5.30 -0.23
CA THR A 90 4.67 5.58 -0.72
C THR A 90 4.66 6.84 -1.61
N ARG A 91 5.71 7.66 -1.50
CA ARG A 91 5.81 8.96 -2.17
C ARG A 91 7.17 9.16 -2.87
N GLY A 92 7.76 8.08 -3.33
CA GLY A 92 9.07 8.11 -4.00
C GLY A 92 10.14 8.75 -3.12
N GLU A 93 10.81 9.76 -3.63
CA GLU A 93 11.88 10.48 -2.91
C GLU A 93 11.41 11.23 -1.66
N LYS A 94 10.11 11.52 -1.54
CA LYS A 94 9.52 12.12 -0.34
C LYS A 94 9.36 11.12 0.82
N GLY A 95 9.61 9.83 0.57
CA GLY A 95 9.51 8.75 1.57
C GLY A 95 8.15 8.07 1.60
N ALA A 96 7.66 7.76 2.78
CA ALA A 96 6.39 7.08 2.98
C ALA A 96 5.70 7.55 4.25
N LEU A 97 4.38 7.38 4.31
CA LEU A 97 3.61 7.67 5.51
C LEU A 97 2.55 6.61 5.77
N ALA A 98 2.16 6.49 7.03
CA ALA A 98 1.06 5.68 7.50
C ALA A 98 0.08 6.57 8.25
N ILE A 99 -1.20 6.48 7.91
CA ILE A 99 -2.28 7.24 8.52
C ILE A 99 -3.26 6.26 9.15
N LYS A 100 -3.53 6.44 10.45
CA LYS A 100 -4.53 5.67 11.17
C LYS A 100 -5.25 6.59 12.15
N ASN A 101 -6.54 6.72 12.02
CA ASN A 101 -7.30 7.72 12.78
C ASN A 101 -6.71 9.14 12.56
N ASN A 102 -6.38 9.82 13.65
CA ASN A 102 -5.74 11.14 13.60
C ASN A 102 -4.21 11.07 13.62
N GLU A 103 -3.63 9.88 13.70
CA GLU A 103 -2.18 9.70 13.72
C GLU A 103 -1.64 9.68 12.29
N VAL A 104 -0.67 10.53 12.00
CA VAL A 104 0.11 10.55 10.75
C VAL A 104 1.56 10.34 11.11
N VAL A 105 2.13 9.22 10.64
CA VAL A 105 3.53 8.84 10.87
C VAL A 105 4.26 8.86 9.54
N GLU A 106 5.41 9.51 9.49
CA GLU A 106 6.22 9.65 8.28
C GLU A 106 7.58 8.98 8.42
N CYS A 107 8.09 8.48 7.30
CA CYS A 107 9.44 7.94 7.16
C CYS A 107 10.09 8.54 5.91
N SER A 108 11.30 9.08 6.06
CA SER A 108 12.06 9.63 4.92
C SER A 108 12.57 8.53 4.00
N ALA A 109 12.64 8.80 2.71
CA ALA A 109 13.31 7.92 1.76
C ALA A 109 14.82 7.81 2.05
N LYS A 110 15.42 6.69 1.67
CA LYS A 110 16.87 6.54 1.64
C LYS A 110 17.43 7.42 0.51
N ARG A 111 18.53 8.08 0.79
CA ARG A 111 19.19 8.98 -0.16
C ARG A 111 20.38 8.31 -0.86
N ASN A 112 20.81 8.91 -1.97
CA ASN A 112 22.01 8.49 -2.71
C ASN A 112 21.97 7.03 -3.21
N LEU A 113 20.78 6.58 -3.64
CA LEU A 113 20.58 5.24 -4.19
C LEU A 113 20.87 5.24 -5.70
N LYS A 114 21.53 4.19 -6.17
CA LYS A 114 21.66 3.93 -7.61
C LYS A 114 20.42 3.17 -8.08
N ILE A 115 19.42 3.88 -8.58
CA ILE A 115 18.19 3.27 -9.08
C ILE A 115 18.47 2.58 -10.43
N LEU A 116 18.22 1.28 -10.48
CA LEU A 116 18.37 0.45 -11.69
C LEU A 116 17.02 0.00 -12.24
N ASP A 117 16.10 -0.42 -11.35
CA ASP A 117 14.78 -0.94 -11.71
C ASP A 117 13.81 -0.70 -10.55
N LEU A 118 12.60 -0.24 -10.86
CA LEU A 118 11.57 0.02 -9.84
C LEU A 118 10.62 -1.18 -9.65
N THR A 119 10.79 -2.26 -10.42
CA THR A 119 9.94 -3.45 -10.36
C THR A 119 10.01 -4.09 -8.97
N GLY A 120 8.84 -4.33 -8.37
CA GLY A 120 8.73 -4.93 -7.04
C GLY A 120 9.02 -3.98 -5.86
N ALA A 121 9.26 -2.69 -6.11
CA ALA A 121 9.49 -1.72 -5.04
C ALA A 121 8.31 -1.63 -4.07
N GLY A 122 7.09 -1.56 -4.59
CA GLY A 122 5.84 -1.54 -3.81
C GLY A 122 5.63 -2.82 -3.02
N ASP A 123 5.88 -3.97 -3.64
CA ASP A 123 5.70 -5.30 -3.02
C ASP A 123 6.65 -5.50 -1.85
N LEU A 124 7.94 -5.18 -2.07
CA LEU A 124 8.96 -5.26 -1.02
C LEU A 124 8.69 -4.25 0.10
N PHE A 125 8.18 -3.07 -0.23
CA PHE A 125 7.76 -2.09 0.77
C PHE A 125 6.60 -2.65 1.61
N ALA A 126 5.53 -3.14 0.97
CA ALA A 126 4.38 -3.71 1.66
C ALA A 126 4.77 -4.93 2.51
N GLY A 127 5.60 -5.83 1.96
CA GLY A 127 6.12 -6.99 2.69
C GLY A 127 6.93 -6.61 3.93
N GLY A 128 7.82 -5.63 3.79
CA GLY A 128 8.62 -5.10 4.92
C GLY A 128 7.76 -4.42 5.98
N PHE A 129 6.81 -3.60 5.56
CA PHE A 129 5.86 -2.94 6.47
C PHE A 129 5.04 -3.98 7.24
N LEU A 130 4.41 -4.92 6.53
CA LEU A 130 3.59 -5.97 7.13
C LEU A 130 4.40 -6.85 8.09
N HIS A 131 5.65 -7.19 7.73
CA HIS A 131 6.54 -7.92 8.63
C HIS A 131 6.74 -7.17 9.95
N GLY A 132 7.03 -5.88 9.93
CA GLY A 132 7.13 -5.08 11.16
C GLY A 132 5.80 -5.05 11.93
N TYR A 133 4.73 -4.73 11.24
CA TYR A 133 3.40 -4.56 11.82
C TYR A 133 2.86 -5.80 12.52
N ILE A 134 2.98 -7.00 11.90
CA ILE A 134 2.52 -8.26 12.52
C ILE A 134 3.39 -8.72 13.69
N ASN A 135 4.65 -8.25 13.75
CA ASN A 135 5.56 -8.53 14.87
C ASN A 135 5.49 -7.45 15.97
N GLY A 136 4.44 -6.63 15.98
CA GLY A 136 4.17 -5.66 17.05
C GLY A 136 5.06 -4.43 17.04
N LYS A 137 5.72 -4.13 15.94
CA LYS A 137 6.49 -2.89 15.77
C LYS A 137 5.56 -1.70 15.63
N THR A 138 6.05 -0.52 15.98
CA THR A 138 5.36 0.75 15.75
C THR A 138 5.13 1.00 14.26
N LEU A 139 4.21 1.91 13.90
CA LEU A 139 4.01 2.31 12.50
C LEU A 139 5.30 2.88 11.91
N LYS A 140 6.07 3.63 12.71
CA LYS A 140 7.36 4.20 12.30
C LYS A 140 8.37 3.11 11.93
N GLU A 141 8.60 2.15 12.80
CA GLU A 141 9.52 1.02 12.58
C GLU A 141 9.07 0.17 11.39
N SER A 142 7.75 -0.02 11.21
CA SER A 142 7.18 -0.75 10.07
C SER A 142 7.42 -0.02 8.75
N LEU A 143 7.23 1.32 8.71
CA LEU A 143 7.57 2.16 7.55
C LEU A 143 9.06 2.10 7.22
N GLU A 144 9.92 2.18 8.23
CA GLU A 144 11.38 2.08 8.07
C GLU A 144 11.79 0.73 7.48
N LYS A 145 11.16 -0.36 7.92
CA LYS A 145 11.41 -1.70 7.38
C LYS A 145 10.95 -1.84 5.92
N GLY A 146 9.78 -1.32 5.59
CA GLY A 146 9.30 -1.24 4.20
C GLY A 146 10.24 -0.42 3.31
N THR A 147 10.65 0.76 3.78
CA THR A 147 11.59 1.63 3.08
C THR A 147 12.97 0.97 2.90
N GLU A 148 13.45 0.22 3.88
CA GLU A 148 14.70 -0.54 3.77
C GLU A 148 14.65 -1.55 2.63
N LEU A 149 13.61 -2.38 2.58
CA LEU A 149 13.47 -3.43 1.56
C LEU A 149 13.24 -2.85 0.16
N SER A 150 12.37 -1.86 0.05
CA SER A 150 12.13 -1.13 -1.19
C SER A 150 13.43 -0.48 -1.72
N SER A 151 14.21 0.15 -0.85
CA SER A 151 15.50 0.76 -1.21
C SER A 151 16.54 -0.25 -1.69
N LYS A 152 16.50 -1.49 -1.21
CA LYS A 152 17.39 -2.55 -1.67
C LYS A 152 17.01 -3.04 -3.06
N ILE A 153 15.71 -3.31 -3.29
CA ILE A 153 15.28 -3.89 -4.56
C ILE A 153 15.47 -2.94 -5.74
N ILE A 154 15.24 -1.64 -5.58
CA ILE A 154 15.39 -0.69 -6.68
C ILE A 154 16.82 -0.52 -7.17
N GLN A 155 17.80 -1.05 -6.46
CA GLN A 155 19.22 -1.08 -6.85
C GLN A 155 19.61 -2.40 -7.53
N THR A 156 18.66 -3.26 -7.83
CA THR A 156 18.85 -4.52 -8.57
C THR A 156 17.93 -4.54 -9.78
N ILE A 157 18.20 -5.43 -10.73
CA ILE A 157 17.29 -5.68 -11.86
C ILE A 157 16.34 -6.80 -11.49
N GLY A 158 15.04 -6.58 -11.72
CA GLY A 158 13.96 -7.51 -11.43
C GLY A 158 13.41 -7.39 -10.00
N ALA A 159 12.34 -8.12 -9.72
CA ALA A 159 11.52 -8.00 -8.52
C ALA A 159 11.98 -8.86 -7.33
N ARG A 160 13.16 -9.49 -7.40
CA ARG A 160 13.66 -10.37 -6.35
C ARG A 160 15.03 -9.93 -5.85
N LEU A 161 15.18 -9.87 -4.54
CA LEU A 161 16.49 -9.69 -3.92
C LEU A 161 17.31 -10.97 -4.09
N ASN A 162 18.55 -10.83 -4.54
CA ASN A 162 19.53 -11.90 -4.45
C ASN A 162 19.96 -12.01 -2.98
N LEU A 163 19.51 -13.07 -2.33
CA LEU A 163 19.87 -13.42 -0.95
C LEU A 163 21.20 -14.16 -0.93
#